data_5cc91d540188ec3f7889a6440dd7565c
#
_entry.id   5cc91d540188ec3f7889a6440dd7565c
#
_cell.length_a   1.000
_cell.length_b   1.000
_cell.length_c   1.000
_cell.angle_alpha   90.00
_cell.angle_beta   90.00
_cell.angle_gamma   90.00
#
_symmetry.space_group_name_H-M   'P 1'
#
loop_
_entity.id
_entity.type
_entity.pdbx_description
1 polymer ?
#
loop_
_entity_poly.entity_id
_entity_poly.type
_entity_poly.pdbx_seq_one_letter_code
_entity_poly.pdbx_strand_id
1 'polypeptide(L)'
;MILGYKGYSLRDEKRNTDKKLRDELSEIIEQSEKTVIKHQQQLVKTGEMQLCQEWEIARKALNTIFSKIKNATYGESSFFSDQQLKETELDKIYKIDLEMSERVHLILKTVEEEINETVSAGFVNQQVREIDAILIKRTNFINQFK
;
A
#
# COMPACT_ATOMS: atom_id res chain seq x y z
N MET A 1 3.33 2.44 -12.30
CA MET A 1 2.10 2.23 -13.05
C MET A 1 1.35 1.01 -12.52
N ILE A 2 0.05 1.11 -12.36
CA ILE A 2 -0.76 -0.02 -11.93
C ILE A 2 -0.91 -1.02 -13.07
N LEU A 3 -0.71 -2.30 -12.74
CA LEU A 3 -0.89 -3.35 -13.71
C LEU A 3 -2.33 -3.41 -14.19
N GLY A 4 -2.48 -3.18 -15.48
CA GLY A 4 -3.63 -3.64 -16.22
C GLY A 4 -4.99 -3.15 -15.83
N TYR A 5 -5.27 -1.87 -15.99
CA TYR A 5 -6.66 -1.43 -15.96
C TYR A 5 -7.54 -2.33 -16.84
N LYS A 6 -7.00 -2.80 -17.96
CA LYS A 6 -7.70 -3.72 -18.85
C LYS A 6 -8.14 -5.00 -18.15
N GLY A 7 -7.43 -5.43 -17.10
CA GLY A 7 -7.79 -6.61 -16.34
C GLY A 7 -9.13 -6.49 -15.63
N TYR A 8 -9.62 -5.28 -15.39
CA TYR A 8 -10.92 -5.08 -14.77
C TYR A 8 -12.08 -5.29 -15.75
N SER A 9 -11.81 -5.47 -17.03
CA SER A 9 -12.85 -5.66 -18.03
C SER A 9 -13.43 -7.07 -18.08
N LEU A 10 -12.69 -8.08 -17.61
CA LEU A 10 -13.11 -9.48 -17.60
C LEU A 10 -13.16 -10.03 -16.18
N ARG A 11 -14.16 -10.86 -15.89
CA ARG A 11 -14.43 -11.35 -14.53
C ARG A 11 -13.23 -12.04 -13.89
N ASP A 12 -12.64 -13.01 -14.57
CA ASP A 12 -11.53 -13.77 -13.99
C ASP A 12 -10.26 -12.93 -13.93
N GLU A 13 -10.04 -12.07 -14.91
CA GLU A 13 -8.90 -11.18 -14.93
C GLU A 13 -8.98 -10.09 -13.85
N LYS A 14 -10.21 -9.68 -13.48
CA LYS A 14 -10.41 -8.71 -12.40
C LYS A 14 -9.82 -9.21 -11.09
N ARG A 15 -10.12 -10.45 -10.73
CA ARG A 15 -9.61 -11.05 -9.49
C ARG A 15 -8.11 -11.21 -9.53
N ASN A 16 -7.58 -11.70 -10.66
CA ASN A 16 -6.16 -11.95 -10.82
C ASN A 16 -5.37 -10.64 -10.82
N THR A 17 -5.86 -9.64 -11.51
CA THR A 17 -5.22 -8.32 -11.57
C THR A 17 -5.19 -7.68 -10.19
N ASP A 18 -6.27 -7.78 -9.47
CA ASP A 18 -6.40 -7.24 -8.14
C ASP A 18 -5.46 -7.91 -7.15
N LYS A 19 -5.46 -9.24 -7.12
CA LYS A 19 -4.56 -9.98 -6.26
C LYS A 19 -3.11 -9.66 -6.58
N LYS A 20 -2.79 -9.59 -7.87
CA LYS A 20 -1.43 -9.27 -8.33
C LYS A 20 -1.00 -7.89 -7.89
N LEU A 21 -1.89 -6.91 -7.98
CA LEU A 21 -1.61 -5.55 -7.50
C LEU A 21 -1.34 -5.54 -6.00
N ARG A 22 -2.18 -6.18 -5.21
CA ARG A 22 -2.00 -6.24 -3.76
C ARG A 22 -0.68 -6.92 -3.37
N ASP A 23 -0.38 -8.04 -4.03
CA ASP A 23 0.87 -8.75 -3.77
C ASP A 23 2.07 -7.87 -4.12
N GLU A 24 2.02 -7.18 -5.24
CA GLU A 24 3.09 -6.30 -5.70
C GLU A 24 3.30 -5.13 -4.75
N LEU A 25 2.24 -4.45 -4.33
CA LEU A 25 2.33 -3.33 -3.40
C LEU A 25 2.80 -3.78 -2.01
N SER A 26 2.32 -4.93 -1.54
CA SER A 26 2.77 -5.45 -0.25
C SER A 26 4.24 -5.84 -0.27
N GLU A 27 4.75 -6.34 -1.39
CA GLU A 27 6.18 -6.64 -1.52
C GLU A 27 7.03 -5.37 -1.45
N ILE A 28 6.57 -4.28 -2.04
CA ILE A 28 7.27 -2.99 -1.96
C ILE A 28 7.32 -2.51 -0.51
N ILE A 29 6.23 -2.63 0.21
CA ILE A 29 6.18 -2.24 1.63
C ILE A 29 7.12 -3.12 2.46
N GLU A 30 7.13 -4.44 2.21
CA GLU A 30 8.03 -5.35 2.92
C GLU A 30 9.48 -4.99 2.66
N GLN A 31 9.83 -4.72 1.42
CA GLN A 31 11.18 -4.29 1.05
C GLN A 31 11.55 -2.98 1.75
N SER A 32 10.61 -2.05 1.81
CA SER A 32 10.82 -0.76 2.50
C SER A 32 11.08 -0.98 3.99
N GLU A 33 10.33 -1.87 4.62
CA GLU A 33 10.55 -2.22 6.03
C GLU A 33 11.95 -2.79 6.25
N LYS A 34 12.39 -3.69 5.39
CA LYS A 34 13.74 -4.27 5.49
C LYS A 34 14.84 -3.21 5.37
N THR A 35 14.63 -2.23 4.50
CA THR A 35 15.56 -1.12 4.35
C THR A 35 15.61 -0.28 5.63
N VAL A 36 14.46 -0.03 6.25
CA VAL A 36 14.38 0.68 7.52
C VAL A 36 15.14 -0.07 8.62
N ILE A 37 14.98 -1.39 8.70
CA ILE A 37 15.68 -2.21 9.71
C ILE A 37 17.19 -2.07 9.57
N LYS A 38 17.70 -2.12 8.34
CA LYS A 38 19.13 -1.93 8.09
C LYS A 38 19.60 -0.54 8.54
N HIS A 39 18.80 0.48 8.26
CA HIS A 39 19.10 1.84 8.67
C HIS A 39 19.12 1.96 10.20
N GLN A 40 18.17 1.33 10.89
CA GLN A 40 18.13 1.33 12.35
C GLN A 40 19.39 0.71 12.93
N GLN A 41 19.91 -0.35 12.32
CA GLN A 41 21.17 -0.97 12.76
C GLN A 41 22.33 0.01 12.69
N GLN A 42 22.39 0.84 11.65
CA GLN A 42 23.39 1.89 11.53
C GLN A 42 23.21 2.97 12.60
N LEU A 43 21.98 3.38 12.85
CA LEU A 43 21.67 4.39 13.85
C LEU A 43 22.07 3.93 15.26
N VAL A 44 21.89 2.65 15.56
CA VAL A 44 22.34 2.07 16.84
C VAL A 44 23.87 2.16 16.95
N LYS A 45 24.58 1.84 15.87
CA LYS A 45 26.06 1.89 15.87
C LYS A 45 26.59 3.30 16.08
N THR A 46 25.90 4.31 15.56
CA THR A 46 26.33 5.70 15.70
C THR A 46 25.75 6.38 16.94
N GLY A 47 24.92 5.67 17.71
CA GLY A 47 24.33 6.20 18.94
C GLY A 47 23.15 7.14 18.74
N GLU A 48 22.59 7.20 17.56
CA GLU A 48 21.44 8.07 17.25
C GLU A 48 20.12 7.40 17.65
N MET A 49 19.94 7.24 18.95
CA MET A 49 18.85 6.43 19.49
C MET A 49 17.47 7.07 19.30
N GLN A 50 17.38 8.40 19.38
CA GLN A 50 16.10 9.07 19.17
C GLN A 50 15.59 8.87 17.74
N LEU A 51 16.48 9.04 16.77
CA LEU A 51 16.14 8.83 15.37
C LEU A 51 15.79 7.37 15.10
N CYS A 52 16.51 6.46 15.75
CA CYS A 52 16.21 5.03 15.68
C CYS A 52 14.80 4.72 16.19
N GLN A 53 14.37 5.35 17.28
CA GLN A 53 13.02 5.18 17.81
C GLN A 53 11.96 5.74 16.87
N GLU A 54 12.22 6.86 16.22
CA GLU A 54 11.31 7.42 15.23
C GLU A 54 11.11 6.44 14.06
N TRP A 55 12.20 5.83 13.61
CA TRP A 55 12.12 4.82 12.57
C TRP A 55 11.44 3.54 13.04
N GLU A 56 11.51 3.24 14.33
CA GLU A 56 10.80 2.06 14.86
C GLU A 56 9.29 2.24 14.76
N ILE A 57 8.79 3.46 15.00
CA ILE A 57 7.38 3.77 14.80
C ILE A 57 6.99 3.56 13.33
N ALA A 58 7.82 4.05 12.42
CA ALA A 58 7.58 3.88 10.99
C ALA A 58 7.65 2.41 10.57
N ARG A 59 8.60 1.66 11.11
CA ARG A 59 8.74 0.23 10.82
C ARG A 59 7.49 -0.54 11.24
N LYS A 60 6.98 -0.28 12.44
CA LYS A 60 5.75 -0.93 12.91
C LYS A 60 4.56 -0.56 12.03
N ALA A 61 4.48 0.69 11.61
CA ALA A 61 3.42 1.15 10.71
C ALA A 61 3.50 0.43 9.37
N LEU A 62 4.71 0.27 8.81
CA LEU A 62 4.92 -0.46 7.57
C LEU A 62 4.51 -1.92 7.71
N ASN A 63 4.86 -2.56 8.82
CA ASN A 63 4.49 -3.95 9.07
C ASN A 63 2.97 -4.12 9.13
N THR A 64 2.28 -3.20 9.79
CA THR A 64 0.82 -3.24 9.88
C THR A 64 0.18 -3.03 8.52
N ILE A 65 0.63 -2.04 7.75
CA ILE A 65 0.02 -1.75 6.45
C ILE A 65 0.31 -2.85 5.44
N PHE A 66 1.47 -3.51 5.53
CA PHE A 66 1.78 -4.69 4.73
C PHE A 66 0.67 -5.73 4.85
N SER A 67 0.31 -6.08 6.08
CA SER A 67 -0.73 -7.08 6.35
C SER A 67 -2.09 -6.63 5.84
N LYS A 68 -2.42 -5.35 6.01
CA LYS A 68 -3.70 -4.82 5.54
C LYS A 68 -3.83 -4.85 4.03
N ILE A 69 -2.76 -4.50 3.30
CA ILE A 69 -2.77 -4.55 1.84
C ILE A 69 -2.88 -5.99 1.36
N LYS A 70 -2.04 -6.87 1.92
CA LYS A 70 -1.96 -8.26 1.50
C LYS A 70 -3.27 -8.99 1.74
N ASN A 71 -3.92 -8.73 2.87
CA ASN A 71 -5.11 -9.45 3.30
C ASN A 71 -6.42 -8.71 3.02
N ALA A 72 -6.36 -7.63 2.25
CA ALA A 72 -7.57 -6.91 1.88
C ALA A 72 -8.52 -7.84 1.13
N THR A 73 -9.72 -8.01 1.68
CA THR A 73 -10.70 -8.91 1.09
C THR A 73 -11.58 -8.14 0.12
N TYR A 74 -11.69 -8.64 -1.09
CA TYR A 74 -12.69 -8.18 -2.04
C TYR A 74 -12.88 -9.16 -3.19
N GLY A 75 -12.01 -10.13 -3.33
CA GLY A 75 -12.15 -11.17 -4.35
C GLY A 75 -13.41 -12.00 -4.17
N GLU A 76 -13.94 -12.04 -2.95
CA GLU A 76 -15.16 -12.76 -2.64
C GLU A 76 -16.39 -11.88 -2.72
N SER A 77 -16.21 -10.58 -2.94
CA SER A 77 -17.35 -9.67 -3.02
C SER A 77 -18.05 -9.81 -4.36
N SER A 78 -19.32 -9.49 -4.39
CA SER A 78 -20.10 -9.46 -5.60
C SER A 78 -19.58 -8.41 -6.59
N PHE A 79 -18.73 -7.47 -6.13
CA PHE A 79 -18.18 -6.43 -7.00
C PHE A 79 -17.54 -7.02 -8.25
N PHE A 80 -16.63 -7.98 -8.10
CA PHE A 80 -15.92 -8.56 -9.24
C PHE A 80 -16.66 -9.76 -9.86
N SER A 81 -17.73 -10.24 -9.23
CA SER A 81 -18.50 -11.36 -9.75
C SER A 81 -19.80 -10.92 -10.41
N ASP A 82 -20.23 -9.68 -10.18
CA ASP A 82 -21.46 -9.14 -10.73
C ASP A 82 -21.25 -8.74 -12.19
N GLN A 83 -22.13 -9.21 -13.05
CA GLN A 83 -22.11 -8.89 -14.47
C GLN A 83 -22.66 -7.50 -14.76
N GLN A 84 -23.27 -6.84 -13.78
CA GLN A 84 -23.88 -5.53 -13.94
C GLN A 84 -22.93 -4.38 -13.63
N LEU A 85 -21.68 -4.68 -13.33
CA LEU A 85 -20.69 -3.64 -13.06
C LEU A 85 -20.53 -2.73 -14.27
N LYS A 86 -20.69 -1.44 -14.03
CA LYS A 86 -20.51 -0.43 -15.06
C LYS A 86 -19.06 -0.03 -15.16
N GLU A 87 -18.67 0.42 -16.34
CA GLU A 87 -17.32 0.90 -16.59
C GLU A 87 -16.95 2.06 -15.66
N THR A 88 -17.92 2.92 -15.33
CA THR A 88 -17.70 4.03 -14.39
C THR A 88 -17.31 3.56 -13.00
N GLU A 89 -17.83 2.41 -12.56
CA GLU A 89 -17.52 1.82 -11.27
C GLU A 89 -16.11 1.22 -11.27
N LEU A 90 -15.74 0.60 -12.38
CA LEU A 90 -14.39 0.07 -12.58
C LEU A 90 -13.35 1.20 -12.65
N ASP A 91 -13.72 2.32 -13.25
CA ASP A 91 -12.85 3.50 -13.29
C ASP A 91 -12.61 4.05 -11.89
N LYS A 92 -13.62 4.04 -11.04
CA LYS A 92 -13.47 4.49 -9.65
C LYS A 92 -12.51 3.63 -8.86
N ILE A 93 -12.67 2.29 -8.96
CA ILE A 93 -11.77 1.39 -8.23
C ILE A 93 -10.34 1.52 -8.76
N TYR A 94 -10.18 1.71 -10.06
CA TYR A 94 -8.87 1.92 -10.66
C TYR A 94 -8.20 3.18 -10.10
N LYS A 95 -8.95 4.28 -9.98
CA LYS A 95 -8.43 5.53 -9.42
C LYS A 95 -8.00 5.36 -7.96
N ILE A 96 -8.78 4.61 -7.19
CA ILE A 96 -8.44 4.32 -5.80
C ILE A 96 -7.14 3.52 -5.73
N ASP A 97 -7.02 2.50 -6.58
CA ASP A 97 -5.83 1.66 -6.63
C ASP A 97 -4.59 2.44 -7.09
N LEU A 98 -4.77 3.35 -8.04
CA LEU A 98 -3.69 4.22 -8.49
C LEU A 98 -3.19 5.12 -7.36
N GLU A 99 -4.11 5.72 -6.61
CA GLU A 99 -3.77 6.55 -5.46
C GLU A 99 -2.97 5.77 -4.42
N MET A 100 -3.39 4.54 -4.12
CA MET A 100 -2.68 3.67 -3.19
C MET A 100 -1.27 3.36 -3.70
N SER A 101 -1.16 3.02 -4.98
CA SER A 101 0.14 2.73 -5.61
C SER A 101 1.09 3.92 -5.52
N GLU A 102 0.59 5.12 -5.76
CA GLU A 102 1.40 6.34 -5.66
C GLU A 102 1.96 6.52 -4.25
N ARG A 103 1.15 6.29 -3.22
CA ARG A 103 1.60 6.41 -1.82
C ARG A 103 2.65 5.36 -1.48
N VAL A 104 2.45 4.12 -1.93
CA VAL A 104 3.42 3.04 -1.70
C VAL A 104 4.76 3.38 -2.36
N HIS A 105 4.75 3.90 -3.58
CA HIS A 105 5.98 4.27 -4.27
C HIS A 105 6.66 5.49 -3.65
N LEU A 106 5.91 6.41 -3.05
CA LEU A 106 6.50 7.50 -2.28
C LEU A 106 7.24 7.00 -1.05
N ILE A 107 6.70 5.98 -0.38
CA ILE A 107 7.39 5.35 0.75
C ILE A 107 8.70 4.73 0.28
N LEU A 108 8.67 3.96 -0.80
CA LEU A 108 9.87 3.32 -1.33
C LEU A 108 10.93 4.36 -1.68
N LYS A 109 10.56 5.40 -2.38
CA LYS A 109 11.47 6.48 -2.75
C LYS A 109 12.09 7.13 -1.53
N THR A 110 11.28 7.40 -0.51
CA THR A 110 11.76 8.04 0.72
C THR A 110 12.80 7.18 1.43
N VAL A 111 12.54 5.88 1.57
CA VAL A 111 13.49 5.00 2.27
C VAL A 111 14.72 4.70 1.43
N GLU A 112 14.65 4.77 0.12
CA GLU A 112 15.81 4.53 -0.73
C GLU A 112 16.69 5.78 -0.91
N GLU A 113 16.08 6.95 -0.99
CA GLU A 113 16.80 8.17 -1.37
C GLU A 113 16.93 9.18 -0.24
N GLU A 114 16.06 9.15 0.76
CA GLU A 114 15.95 10.20 1.77
C GLU A 114 15.98 9.66 3.21
N ILE A 115 16.43 8.45 3.42
CA ILE A 115 16.36 7.81 4.74
C ILE A 115 17.19 8.56 5.80
N ASN A 116 18.21 9.29 5.37
CA ASN A 116 19.07 10.04 6.30
C ASN A 116 18.48 11.39 6.73
N GLU A 117 17.39 11.81 6.09
CA GLU A 117 16.72 13.05 6.47
C GLU A 117 15.92 12.88 7.75
N THR A 118 15.99 13.86 8.65
CA THR A 118 15.31 13.75 9.95
C THR A 118 13.80 13.71 9.85
N VAL A 119 13.23 14.24 8.77
CA VAL A 119 11.77 14.30 8.58
C VAL A 119 11.22 13.02 7.91
N SER A 120 12.08 12.14 7.42
CA SER A 120 11.64 11.03 6.57
C SER A 120 10.80 10.00 7.31
N ALA A 121 11.13 9.69 8.56
CA ALA A 121 10.32 8.73 9.34
C ALA A 121 8.88 9.23 9.51
N GLY A 122 8.73 10.52 9.83
CA GLY A 122 7.39 11.13 9.94
C GLY A 122 6.65 11.16 8.63
N PHE A 123 7.35 11.38 7.53
CA PHE A 123 6.75 11.36 6.20
C PHE A 123 6.22 9.96 5.86
N VAL A 124 7.01 8.92 6.15
CA VAL A 124 6.59 7.52 5.96
C VAL A 124 5.34 7.23 6.78
N ASN A 125 5.32 7.64 8.05
CA ASN A 125 4.14 7.45 8.90
C ASN A 125 2.90 8.12 8.30
N GLN A 126 3.06 9.30 7.74
CA GLN A 126 1.94 10.01 7.11
C GLN A 126 1.43 9.25 5.89
N GLN A 127 2.35 8.74 5.06
CA GLN A 127 1.94 7.97 3.89
C GLN A 127 1.21 6.69 4.28
N VAL A 128 1.64 6.02 5.34
CA VAL A 128 0.94 4.83 5.84
C VAL A 128 -0.47 5.18 6.29
N ARG A 129 -0.66 6.30 6.99
CA ARG A 129 -2.00 6.74 7.40
C ARG A 129 -2.89 7.01 6.19
N GLU A 130 -2.34 7.60 5.14
CA GLU A 130 -3.08 7.86 3.91
C GLU A 130 -3.45 6.56 3.19
N ILE A 131 -2.55 5.58 3.15
CA ILE A 131 -2.85 4.26 2.59
C ILE A 131 -3.97 3.59 3.38
N ASP A 132 -3.93 3.67 4.70
CA ASP A 132 -4.97 3.09 5.54
C ASP A 132 -6.34 3.71 5.23
N ALA A 133 -6.40 5.02 5.06
CA ALA A 133 -7.62 5.73 4.68
C ALA A 133 -8.10 5.30 3.29
N ILE A 134 -7.19 5.10 2.36
CA ILE A 134 -7.51 4.62 1.00
C ILE A 134 -8.09 3.21 1.05
N LEU A 135 -7.52 2.33 1.87
CA LEU A 135 -8.04 0.96 2.03
C LEU A 135 -9.45 0.96 2.61
N ILE A 136 -9.73 1.82 3.56
CA ILE A 136 -11.08 1.98 4.12
C ILE A 136 -12.05 2.46 3.05
N LYS A 137 -11.67 3.47 2.31
CA LYS A 137 -12.47 4.01 1.19
C LYS A 137 -12.74 2.94 0.15
N ARG A 138 -11.73 2.14 -0.19
CA ARG A 138 -11.83 1.05 -1.15
C ARG A 138 -12.82 0.00 -0.67
N THR A 139 -12.68 -0.43 0.57
CA THR A 139 -13.56 -1.43 1.17
C THR A 139 -15.01 -0.95 1.19
N ASN A 140 -15.23 0.30 1.59
CA ASN A 140 -16.58 0.88 1.62
C ASN A 140 -17.18 0.96 0.23
N PHE A 141 -16.39 1.34 -0.76
CA PHE A 141 -16.87 1.40 -2.14
C PHE A 141 -17.30 0.02 -2.64
N ILE A 142 -16.44 -0.99 -2.44
CA ILE A 142 -16.72 -2.36 -2.87
C ILE A 142 -17.95 -2.93 -2.15
N ASN A 143 -18.10 -2.63 -0.88
CA ASN A 143 -19.22 -3.15 -0.07
C ASN A 143 -20.58 -2.61 -0.52
N GLN A 144 -20.61 -1.51 -1.27
CA GLN A 144 -21.86 -1.00 -1.83
C GLN A 144 -22.50 -1.98 -2.84
N PHE A 145 -21.71 -2.93 -3.32
CA PHE A 145 -22.15 -3.88 -4.35
C PHE A 145 -22.37 -5.29 -3.81
N LYS A 146 -22.46 -5.44 -2.51
CA LYS A 146 -22.77 -6.73 -1.91
C LYS A 146 -24.26 -7.01 -1.90
#